data_d44c613fc6991620ffaed874f45bc51f
#
_entry.id   d44c613fc6991620ffaed874f45bc51f
#
_cell.length_a   1.000
_cell.length_b   1.000
_cell.length_c   1.000
_cell.angle_alpha   90.00
_cell.angle_beta   90.00
_cell.angle_gamma   90.00
#
_symmetry.space_group_name_H-M   'P 1'
#
loop_
_entity.id
_entity.type
_entity.pdbx_description
1 polymer ?
#
loop_
_entity_poly.entity_id
_entity_poly.type
_entity_poly.pdbx_seq_one_letter_code
_entity_poly.pdbx_strand_id
1 'polypeptide(L)'
;MARDSHATKARLLDAAFTEFATYGIAGARVDRIAEAAQANKRLIYVYYGNKEQLFDAVLQRALATGSESVPFDVDDLPGYAGAVFDHLVERPALMRLVLWKQLERPGSTDEESASYDGKIAAVRQAQEAGRIDPAVPAADVLTLVMGLAQAWFAAVGGPAAGAAGTGWAAERLAEHRAAVVESVRRITAPAAPAGGA
;
A
#
# COMPACT_ATOMS: atom_id res chain seq x y z
N MET A 1 -0.62 -2.17 -34.47
CA MET A 1 -1.78 -2.72 -33.71
C MET A 1 -1.44 -3.13 -32.26
N ALA A 2 -0.45 -4.01 -31.97
CA ALA A 2 -0.14 -4.40 -30.57
C ALA A 2 0.39 -3.25 -29.70
N ARG A 3 1.27 -2.39 -30.25
CA ARG A 3 1.86 -1.24 -29.54
C ARG A 3 0.81 -0.17 -29.15
N ASP A 4 -0.21 0.02 -29.99
CA ASP A 4 -1.30 0.98 -29.75
C ASP A 4 -2.27 0.47 -28.68
N SER A 5 -2.50 -0.84 -28.64
CA SER A 5 -3.31 -1.49 -27.61
C SER A 5 -2.66 -1.38 -26.21
N HIS A 6 -1.34 -1.55 -26.11
CA HIS A 6 -0.63 -1.43 -24.83
C HIS A 6 -0.68 0.00 -24.28
N ALA A 7 -0.43 1.00 -25.12
CA ALA A 7 -0.53 2.41 -24.74
C ALA A 7 -1.95 2.79 -24.29
N THR A 8 -2.97 2.27 -24.97
CA THR A 8 -4.37 2.51 -24.60
C THR A 8 -4.74 1.85 -23.27
N LYS A 9 -4.27 0.61 -23.00
CA LYS A 9 -4.45 -0.05 -21.71
C LYS A 9 -3.81 0.75 -20.57
N ALA A 10 -2.59 1.25 -20.78
CA ALA A 10 -1.90 2.07 -19.77
C ALA A 10 -2.70 3.33 -19.44
N ARG A 11 -3.14 4.10 -20.44
CA ARG A 11 -3.97 5.31 -20.23
C ARG A 11 -5.28 5.01 -19.50
N LEU A 12 -5.94 3.91 -19.83
CA LEU A 12 -7.16 3.48 -19.15
C LEU A 12 -6.91 3.17 -17.67
N LEU A 13 -5.81 2.47 -17.34
CA LEU A 13 -5.45 2.19 -15.96
C LEU A 13 -5.08 3.46 -15.18
N ASP A 14 -4.37 4.42 -15.81
CA ASP A 14 -4.02 5.69 -15.16
C ASP A 14 -5.26 6.55 -14.87
N ALA A 15 -6.17 6.66 -15.84
CA ALA A 15 -7.44 7.36 -15.67
C ALA A 15 -8.33 6.68 -14.60
N ALA A 16 -8.39 5.34 -14.63
CA ALA A 16 -9.14 4.55 -13.67
C ALA A 16 -8.58 4.67 -12.25
N PHE A 17 -7.25 4.69 -12.09
CA PHE A 17 -6.60 4.92 -10.80
C PHE A 17 -7.06 6.25 -10.18
N THR A 18 -7.02 7.34 -10.95
CA THR A 18 -7.46 8.66 -10.48
C THR A 18 -8.95 8.68 -10.12
N GLU A 19 -9.78 8.08 -10.96
CA GLU A 19 -11.23 8.02 -10.75
C GLU A 19 -11.58 7.21 -9.49
N PHE A 20 -11.01 6.01 -9.33
CA PHE A 20 -11.27 5.16 -8.16
C PHE A 20 -10.70 5.76 -6.87
N ALA A 21 -9.51 6.33 -6.89
CA ALA A 21 -8.94 6.98 -5.72
C ALA A 21 -9.78 8.17 -5.25
N THR A 22 -10.49 8.83 -6.18
CA THR A 22 -11.31 10.01 -5.88
C THR A 22 -12.71 9.64 -5.39
N TYR A 23 -13.37 8.66 -6.04
CA TYR A 23 -14.80 8.42 -5.87
C TYR A 23 -15.15 7.03 -5.32
N GLY A 24 -14.15 6.19 -5.05
CA GLY A 24 -14.38 4.78 -4.70
C GLY A 24 -14.87 3.95 -5.88
N ILE A 25 -15.17 2.68 -5.64
CA ILE A 25 -15.66 1.77 -6.67
C ILE A 25 -17.12 2.12 -7.00
N ALA A 26 -17.96 2.33 -5.99
CA ALA A 26 -19.38 2.64 -6.17
C ALA A 26 -19.58 3.97 -6.91
N GLY A 27 -18.84 5.03 -6.53
CA GLY A 27 -18.95 6.37 -7.10
C GLY A 27 -18.24 6.57 -8.45
N ALA A 28 -17.34 5.67 -8.82
CA ALA A 28 -16.60 5.74 -10.07
C ALA A 28 -17.50 5.49 -11.30
N ARG A 29 -17.25 6.27 -12.36
CA ARG A 29 -18.00 6.21 -13.61
C ARG A 29 -17.10 5.83 -14.78
N VAL A 30 -17.45 4.72 -15.45
CA VAL A 30 -16.71 4.20 -16.61
C VAL A 30 -16.66 5.22 -17.77
N ASP A 31 -17.69 6.07 -17.88
CA ASP A 31 -17.70 7.16 -18.89
C ASP A 31 -16.61 8.20 -18.64
N ARG A 32 -16.43 8.63 -17.37
CA ARG A 32 -15.36 9.58 -17.00
C ARG A 32 -13.97 8.99 -17.21
N ILE A 33 -13.81 7.69 -16.90
CA ILE A 33 -12.54 6.96 -17.14
C ILE A 33 -12.21 6.95 -18.63
N ALA A 34 -13.18 6.60 -19.48
CA ALA A 34 -12.98 6.54 -20.93
C ALA A 34 -12.65 7.93 -21.53
N GLU A 35 -13.34 8.98 -21.10
CA GLU A 35 -13.11 10.35 -21.51
C GLU A 35 -11.70 10.82 -21.09
N ALA A 36 -11.32 10.63 -19.82
CA ALA A 36 -10.00 11.00 -19.32
C ALA A 36 -8.86 10.24 -20.01
N ALA A 37 -9.08 8.97 -20.35
CA ALA A 37 -8.13 8.16 -21.11
C ALA A 37 -8.09 8.46 -22.61
N GLN A 38 -8.98 9.31 -23.12
CA GLN A 38 -9.18 9.53 -24.56
C GLN A 38 -9.36 8.20 -25.32
N ALA A 39 -10.18 7.30 -24.77
CA ALA A 39 -10.42 5.97 -25.28
C ALA A 39 -11.92 5.66 -25.41
N ASN A 40 -12.24 4.72 -26.30
CA ASN A 40 -13.61 4.25 -26.42
C ASN A 40 -14.00 3.44 -25.16
N LYS A 41 -15.13 3.78 -24.53
CA LYS A 41 -15.69 3.07 -23.37
C LYS A 41 -15.77 1.54 -23.57
N ARG A 42 -16.05 1.08 -24.79
CA ARG A 42 -16.11 -0.34 -25.12
C ARG A 42 -14.79 -1.08 -24.82
N LEU A 43 -13.65 -0.38 -24.95
CA LEU A 43 -12.34 -0.97 -24.68
C LEU A 43 -12.15 -1.35 -23.22
N ILE A 44 -12.80 -0.65 -22.29
CA ILE A 44 -12.77 -1.02 -20.86
C ILE A 44 -13.36 -2.41 -20.69
N TYR A 45 -14.52 -2.65 -21.27
CA TYR A 45 -15.18 -3.97 -21.20
C TYR A 45 -14.41 -5.07 -21.96
N VAL A 46 -13.80 -4.71 -23.08
CA VAL A 46 -12.98 -5.66 -23.87
C VAL A 46 -11.70 -6.07 -23.11
N TYR A 47 -11.06 -5.13 -22.41
CA TYR A 47 -9.78 -5.39 -21.75
C TYR A 47 -9.91 -5.90 -20.32
N TYR A 48 -10.96 -5.48 -19.61
CA TYR A 48 -11.08 -5.69 -18.17
C TYR A 48 -12.42 -6.33 -17.77
N GLY A 49 -13.35 -6.51 -18.69
CA GLY A 49 -14.64 -7.18 -18.44
C GLY A 49 -15.67 -6.27 -17.78
N ASN A 50 -15.47 -5.83 -16.55
CA ASN A 50 -16.39 -4.97 -15.82
C ASN A 50 -15.63 -3.93 -14.96
N LYS A 51 -16.39 -3.08 -14.24
CA LYS A 51 -15.81 -2.01 -13.41
C LYS A 51 -15.02 -2.57 -12.22
N GLU A 52 -15.48 -3.64 -11.63
CA GLU A 52 -14.86 -4.32 -10.49
C GLU A 52 -13.53 -4.96 -10.91
N GLN A 53 -13.49 -5.63 -12.05
CA GLN A 53 -12.26 -6.22 -12.60
C GLN A 53 -11.26 -5.13 -13.05
N LEU A 54 -11.75 -3.99 -13.55
CA LEU A 54 -10.89 -2.83 -13.82
C LEU A 54 -10.27 -2.29 -12.52
N PHE A 55 -11.05 -2.23 -11.44
CA PHE A 55 -10.53 -1.82 -10.14
C PHE A 55 -9.43 -2.78 -9.65
N ASP A 56 -9.65 -4.09 -9.75
CA ASP A 56 -8.67 -5.10 -9.38
C ASP A 56 -7.36 -4.93 -10.18
N ALA A 57 -7.46 -4.73 -11.49
CA ALA A 57 -6.30 -4.49 -12.35
C ALA A 57 -5.54 -3.20 -11.98
N VAL A 58 -6.27 -2.15 -11.60
CA VAL A 58 -5.67 -0.88 -11.13
C VAL A 58 -4.94 -1.09 -9.82
N LEU A 59 -5.57 -1.74 -8.85
CA LEU A 59 -4.98 -2.00 -7.54
C LEU A 59 -3.76 -2.91 -7.65
N GLN A 60 -3.86 -4.00 -8.40
CA GLN A 60 -2.74 -4.92 -8.65
C GLN A 60 -1.53 -4.18 -9.23
N ARG A 61 -1.73 -3.36 -10.29
CA ARG A 61 -0.65 -2.56 -10.87
C ARG A 61 -0.05 -1.58 -9.86
N ALA A 62 -0.88 -0.92 -9.06
CA ALA A 62 -0.42 0.04 -8.07
C ALA A 62 0.41 -0.62 -6.96
N LEU A 63 -0.02 -1.80 -6.48
CA LEU A 63 0.70 -2.58 -5.47
C LEU A 63 2.00 -3.17 -6.02
N ALA A 64 2.01 -3.67 -7.26
CA ALA A 64 3.21 -4.17 -7.93
C ALA A 64 4.27 -3.06 -8.05
N THR A 65 3.88 -1.88 -8.55
CA THR A 65 4.75 -0.70 -8.62
C THR A 65 5.28 -0.31 -7.23
N GLY A 66 4.44 -0.38 -6.20
CA GLY A 66 4.84 -0.14 -4.81
C GLY A 66 5.89 -1.13 -4.33
N SER A 67 5.69 -2.42 -4.58
CA SER A 67 6.65 -3.48 -4.20
C SER A 67 7.99 -3.38 -4.94
N GLU A 68 7.98 -2.95 -6.20
CA GLU A 68 9.21 -2.69 -6.96
C GLU A 68 9.96 -1.45 -6.43
N SER A 69 9.23 -0.41 -6.03
CA SER A 69 9.81 0.84 -5.50
C SER A 69 10.32 0.68 -4.07
N VAL A 70 9.67 -0.18 -3.27
CA VAL A 70 9.98 -0.43 -1.86
C VAL A 70 10.07 -1.95 -1.64
N PRO A 71 11.20 -2.57 -1.98
CA PRO A 71 11.39 -4.00 -1.78
C PRO A 71 11.35 -4.34 -0.29
N PHE A 72 10.70 -5.47 0.03
CA PHE A 72 10.61 -5.96 1.39
C PHE A 72 11.98 -6.47 1.85
N ASP A 73 12.46 -5.94 2.98
CA ASP A 73 13.68 -6.37 3.64
C ASP A 73 13.36 -6.77 5.09
N VAL A 74 13.45 -8.06 5.40
CA VAL A 74 13.21 -8.59 6.74
C VAL A 74 14.34 -8.25 7.72
N ASP A 75 15.53 -7.96 7.22
CA ASP A 75 16.69 -7.59 8.04
C ASP A 75 16.71 -6.10 8.38
N ASP A 76 15.91 -5.28 7.68
CA ASP A 76 15.68 -3.87 7.99
C ASP A 76 14.19 -3.50 7.94
N LEU A 77 13.37 -4.13 8.79
CA LEU A 77 11.95 -3.77 8.92
C LEU A 77 11.72 -2.31 9.31
N PRO A 78 12.54 -1.66 10.18
CA PRO A 78 12.44 -0.24 10.44
C PRO A 78 12.62 0.62 9.18
N GLY A 79 13.66 0.36 8.39
CA GLY A 79 13.91 1.05 7.12
C GLY A 79 12.82 0.80 6.10
N TYR A 80 12.34 -0.45 5.99
CA TYR A 80 11.21 -0.82 5.14
C TYR A 80 9.95 -0.03 5.49
N ALA A 81 9.58 0.08 6.78
CA ALA A 81 8.42 0.87 7.22
C ALA A 81 8.56 2.35 6.87
N GLY A 82 9.77 2.93 7.06
CA GLY A 82 10.08 4.30 6.66
C GLY A 82 9.92 4.52 5.16
N ALA A 83 10.42 3.58 4.33
CA ALA A 83 10.31 3.65 2.87
C ALA A 83 8.86 3.49 2.39
N VAL A 84 8.06 2.63 3.02
CA VAL A 84 6.61 2.53 2.75
C VAL A 84 5.91 3.85 3.06
N PHE A 85 6.21 4.48 4.21
CA PHE A 85 5.67 5.79 4.56
C PHE A 85 6.03 6.84 3.51
N ASP A 86 7.31 6.95 3.13
CA ASP A 86 7.79 7.91 2.12
C ASP A 86 7.05 7.71 0.78
N HIS A 87 6.90 6.46 0.33
CA HIS A 87 6.17 6.13 -0.89
C HIS A 87 4.70 6.57 -0.85
N LEU A 88 4.03 6.44 0.31
CA LEU A 88 2.66 6.89 0.50
C LEU A 88 2.54 8.41 0.57
N VAL A 89 3.54 9.12 1.10
CA VAL A 89 3.62 10.59 1.08
C VAL A 89 3.73 11.11 -0.35
N GLU A 90 4.55 10.47 -1.18
CA GLU A 90 4.69 10.81 -2.60
C GLU A 90 3.43 10.48 -3.41
N ARG A 91 2.67 9.47 -2.99
CA ARG A 91 1.51 8.93 -3.71
C ARG A 91 0.28 8.79 -2.82
N PRO A 92 -0.28 9.88 -2.28
CA PRO A 92 -1.39 9.83 -1.33
C PRO A 92 -2.67 9.20 -1.92
N ALA A 93 -2.84 9.24 -3.24
CA ALA A 93 -3.94 8.59 -3.93
C ALA A 93 -3.90 7.05 -3.81
N LEU A 94 -2.71 6.45 -3.64
CA LEU A 94 -2.57 5.00 -3.42
C LEU A 94 -3.23 4.58 -2.10
N MET A 95 -3.00 5.32 -1.02
CA MET A 95 -3.63 5.01 0.26
C MET A 95 -5.15 5.13 0.20
N ARG A 96 -5.67 6.15 -0.52
CA ARG A 96 -7.11 6.28 -0.75
C ARG A 96 -7.69 5.08 -1.49
N LEU A 97 -6.99 4.58 -2.51
CA LEU A 97 -7.40 3.39 -3.26
C LEU A 97 -7.46 2.15 -2.36
N VAL A 98 -6.45 1.96 -1.50
CA VAL A 98 -6.40 0.86 -0.51
C VAL A 98 -7.56 0.96 0.49
N LEU A 99 -7.84 2.16 1.01
CA LEU A 99 -8.96 2.39 1.92
C LEU A 99 -10.32 2.10 1.26
N TRP A 100 -10.53 2.51 0.02
CA TRP A 100 -11.75 2.19 -0.73
C TRP A 100 -11.91 0.68 -0.93
N LYS A 101 -10.81 -0.04 -1.22
CA LYS A 101 -10.84 -1.51 -1.29
C LYS A 101 -11.30 -2.12 0.03
N GLN A 102 -10.74 -1.68 1.15
CA GLN A 102 -11.11 -2.20 2.47
C GLN A 102 -12.58 -1.96 2.82
N LEU A 103 -13.13 -0.80 2.43
CA LEU A 103 -14.52 -0.44 2.71
C LEU A 103 -15.52 -1.12 1.79
N GLU A 104 -15.25 -1.17 0.49
CA GLU A 104 -16.24 -1.60 -0.51
C GLU A 104 -16.05 -3.06 -0.97
N ARG A 105 -14.83 -3.61 -0.82
CA ARG A 105 -14.48 -4.99 -1.22
C ARG A 105 -13.54 -5.63 -0.19
N PRO A 106 -14.02 -5.89 1.04
CA PRO A 106 -13.20 -6.55 2.05
C PRO A 106 -12.78 -7.95 1.58
N GLY A 107 -11.56 -8.32 1.88
CA GLY A 107 -10.94 -9.58 1.47
C GLY A 107 -9.68 -9.38 0.63
N SER A 108 -8.92 -10.45 0.47
CA SER A 108 -7.67 -10.47 -0.30
C SER A 108 -7.84 -11.29 -1.56
N THR A 109 -7.15 -10.93 -2.63
CA THR A 109 -6.95 -11.80 -3.77
C THR A 109 -5.94 -12.90 -3.43
N ASP A 110 -5.90 -13.99 -4.22
CA ASP A 110 -4.91 -15.06 -4.02
C ASP A 110 -3.46 -14.53 -4.12
N GLU A 111 -3.21 -13.56 -5.01
CA GLU A 111 -1.89 -12.94 -5.17
C GLU A 111 -1.52 -12.06 -3.96
N GLU A 112 -2.46 -11.26 -3.45
CA GLU A 112 -2.25 -10.48 -2.23
C GLU A 112 -1.95 -11.40 -1.04
N SER A 113 -2.73 -12.47 -0.87
CA SER A 113 -2.54 -13.46 0.18
C SER A 113 -1.16 -14.12 0.08
N ALA A 114 -0.78 -14.60 -1.10
CA ALA A 114 0.51 -15.22 -1.33
C ALA A 114 1.69 -14.27 -1.05
N SER A 115 1.57 -12.99 -1.42
CA SER A 115 2.57 -11.97 -1.13
C SER A 115 2.73 -11.73 0.38
N TYR A 116 1.62 -11.66 1.11
CA TYR A 116 1.65 -11.53 2.57
C TYR A 116 2.22 -12.77 3.25
N ASP A 117 1.82 -13.97 2.82
CA ASP A 117 2.31 -15.25 3.36
C ASP A 117 3.82 -15.38 3.20
N GLY A 118 4.37 -14.97 2.06
CA GLY A 118 5.81 -14.92 1.83
C GLY A 118 6.55 -14.01 2.81
N LYS A 119 6.02 -12.82 3.07
CA LYS A 119 6.60 -11.87 4.03
C LYS A 119 6.49 -12.40 5.47
N ILE A 120 5.36 -12.98 5.85
CA ILE A 120 5.15 -13.59 7.17
C ILE A 120 6.14 -14.76 7.37
N ALA A 121 6.35 -15.58 6.35
CA ALA A 121 7.32 -16.67 6.41
C ALA A 121 8.76 -16.17 6.63
N ALA A 122 9.16 -15.07 5.96
CA ALA A 122 10.46 -14.45 6.16
C ALA A 122 10.63 -13.89 7.60
N VAL A 123 9.60 -13.24 8.15
CA VAL A 123 9.61 -12.77 9.55
C VAL A 123 9.75 -13.94 10.51
N ARG A 124 9.01 -15.05 10.29
CA ARG A 124 9.10 -16.25 11.12
C ARG A 124 10.51 -16.85 11.09
N GLN A 125 11.14 -16.96 9.93
CA GLN A 125 12.52 -17.41 9.80
C GLN A 125 13.50 -16.49 10.53
N ALA A 126 13.29 -15.19 10.50
CA ALA A 126 14.08 -14.21 11.25
C ALA A 126 13.94 -14.40 12.78
N GLN A 127 12.73 -14.72 13.25
CA GLN A 127 12.45 -15.05 14.66
C GLN A 127 13.14 -16.35 15.07
N GLU A 128 13.05 -17.40 14.26
CA GLU A 128 13.73 -18.69 14.49
C GLU A 128 15.26 -18.52 14.54
N ALA A 129 15.80 -17.58 13.76
CA ALA A 129 17.23 -17.21 13.77
C ALA A 129 17.61 -16.25 14.91
N GLY A 130 16.68 -15.86 15.78
CA GLY A 130 16.94 -14.94 16.92
C GLY A 130 17.16 -13.48 16.51
N ARG A 131 16.85 -13.09 15.28
CA ARG A 131 17.01 -11.70 14.78
C ARG A 131 15.83 -10.80 15.13
N ILE A 132 14.67 -11.37 15.36
CA ILE A 132 13.44 -10.68 15.77
C ILE A 132 12.90 -11.43 17.01
N ASP A 133 12.38 -10.69 18.00
CA ASP A 133 11.74 -11.30 19.18
C ASP A 133 10.53 -12.14 18.77
N PRO A 134 10.46 -13.43 19.14
CA PRO A 134 9.31 -14.28 18.86
C PRO A 134 8.11 -14.03 19.77
N ALA A 135 8.20 -13.11 20.75
CA ALA A 135 7.10 -12.78 21.65
C ALA A 135 5.86 -12.24 20.91
N VAL A 136 6.06 -11.58 19.76
CA VAL A 136 4.97 -11.14 18.88
C VAL A 136 4.89 -12.09 17.68
N PRO A 137 3.73 -12.71 17.39
CA PRO A 137 3.59 -13.60 16.22
C PRO A 137 4.00 -12.93 14.91
N ALA A 138 4.62 -13.65 13.99
CA ALA A 138 5.16 -13.09 12.74
C ALA A 138 4.11 -12.34 11.90
N ALA A 139 2.86 -12.82 11.87
CA ALA A 139 1.75 -12.15 11.19
C ALA A 139 1.42 -10.79 11.83
N ASP A 140 1.46 -10.72 13.16
CA ASP A 140 1.18 -9.49 13.91
C ASP A 140 2.35 -8.50 13.76
N VAL A 141 3.60 -8.97 13.74
CA VAL A 141 4.77 -8.12 13.43
C VAL A 141 4.56 -7.42 12.09
N LEU A 142 4.24 -8.16 11.02
CA LEU A 142 4.01 -7.57 9.70
C LEU A 142 2.83 -6.60 9.70
N THR A 143 1.73 -6.98 10.38
CA THR A 143 0.53 -6.13 10.51
C THR A 143 0.85 -4.81 11.22
N LEU A 144 1.62 -4.85 12.31
CA LEU A 144 2.05 -3.67 13.05
C LEU A 144 2.99 -2.79 12.21
N VAL A 145 3.97 -3.38 11.51
CA VAL A 145 4.89 -2.65 10.63
C VAL A 145 4.12 -1.89 9.56
N MET A 146 3.19 -2.55 8.86
CA MET A 146 2.37 -1.91 7.83
C MET A 146 1.39 -0.90 8.42
N GLY A 147 0.77 -1.21 9.56
CA GLY A 147 -0.14 -0.31 10.25
C GLY A 147 0.53 0.99 10.69
N LEU A 148 1.73 0.92 11.26
CA LEU A 148 2.51 2.09 11.66
C LEU A 148 2.90 2.96 10.46
N ALA A 149 3.35 2.35 9.35
CA ALA A 149 3.68 3.08 8.12
C ALA A 149 2.47 3.80 7.50
N GLN A 150 1.25 3.27 7.68
CA GLN A 150 0.00 3.80 7.14
C GLN A 150 -0.75 4.72 8.12
N ALA A 151 -0.39 4.75 9.39
CA ALA A 151 -1.12 5.42 10.47
C ALA A 151 -1.38 6.91 10.20
N TRP A 152 -0.43 7.61 9.58
CA TRP A 152 -0.55 9.01 9.20
C TRP A 152 -1.79 9.29 8.34
N PHE A 153 -2.06 8.39 7.39
CA PHE A 153 -3.10 8.56 6.37
C PHE A 153 -4.48 8.08 6.85
N ALA A 154 -4.49 7.16 7.81
CA ALA A 154 -5.69 6.53 8.34
C ALA A 154 -6.27 7.25 9.57
N ALA A 155 -5.48 8.11 10.22
CA ALA A 155 -5.88 8.77 11.47
C ALA A 155 -6.94 9.85 11.21
N VAL A 156 -8.17 9.62 11.68
CA VAL A 156 -9.25 10.62 11.68
C VAL A 156 -8.92 11.73 12.67
N GLY A 157 -8.90 12.99 12.20
CA GLY A 157 -8.52 14.14 13.01
C GLY A 157 -7.02 14.19 13.38
N GLY A 158 -6.23 13.28 12.81
CA GLY A 158 -4.77 13.25 12.97
C GLY A 158 -4.06 14.38 12.24
N PRO A 159 -2.72 14.39 12.29
CA PRO A 159 -1.91 15.45 11.68
C PRO A 159 -2.17 15.64 10.17
N ALA A 160 -2.62 14.59 9.48
CA ALA A 160 -3.00 14.63 8.06
C ALA A 160 -4.37 15.26 7.82
N ALA A 161 -5.25 15.32 8.82
CA ALA A 161 -6.63 15.80 8.64
C ALA A 161 -6.72 17.31 8.38
N GLY A 162 -5.70 18.09 8.78
CA GLY A 162 -5.61 19.54 8.51
C GLY A 162 -5.04 19.90 7.14
N ALA A 163 -4.57 18.93 6.38
CA ALA A 163 -3.80 19.16 5.15
C ALA A 163 -4.62 19.09 3.85
N ALA A 164 -5.95 19.04 3.94
CA ALA A 164 -6.82 19.13 2.76
C ALA A 164 -6.64 20.49 2.08
N GLY A 165 -5.63 20.62 1.20
CA GLY A 165 -5.39 21.80 0.39
C GLY A 165 -4.04 22.52 0.58
N THR A 166 -3.30 22.26 1.66
CA THR A 166 -1.95 22.77 1.85
C THR A 166 -1.02 21.61 2.14
N GLY A 167 0.06 21.45 1.39
CA GLY A 167 1.02 20.37 1.58
C GLY A 167 1.42 20.20 3.06
N TRP A 168 1.67 18.97 3.48
CA TRP A 168 2.15 18.70 4.84
C TRP A 168 3.51 19.39 5.07
N ALA A 169 3.72 19.98 6.26
CA ALA A 169 5.00 20.56 6.62
C ALA A 169 6.09 19.47 6.59
N ALA A 170 7.17 19.70 5.85
CA ALA A 170 8.23 18.72 5.65
C ALA A 170 8.85 18.27 6.98
N GLU A 171 9.02 19.19 7.93
CA GLU A 171 9.51 18.89 9.28
C GLU A 171 8.59 17.89 10.00
N ARG A 172 7.27 18.08 9.92
CA ARG A 172 6.30 17.20 10.60
C ARG A 172 6.26 15.82 9.97
N LEU A 173 6.43 15.71 8.65
CA LEU A 173 6.58 14.42 7.96
C LEU A 173 7.85 13.70 8.40
N ALA A 174 8.98 14.41 8.50
CA ALA A 174 10.25 13.84 8.94
C ALA A 174 10.19 13.35 10.40
N GLU A 175 9.55 14.11 11.30
CA GLU A 175 9.32 13.70 12.69
C GLU A 175 8.46 12.42 12.76
N HIS A 176 7.36 12.36 12.00
CA HIS A 176 6.49 11.19 12.00
C HIS A 176 7.20 9.96 11.42
N ARG A 177 7.95 10.16 10.32
CA ARG A 177 8.80 9.10 9.74
C ARG A 177 9.78 8.53 10.77
N ALA A 178 10.46 9.40 11.51
CA ALA A 178 11.39 8.98 12.56
C ALA A 178 10.68 8.20 13.67
N ALA A 179 9.48 8.63 14.06
CA ALA A 179 8.66 7.92 15.05
C ALA A 179 8.23 6.54 14.55
N VAL A 180 7.83 6.39 13.27
CA VAL A 180 7.50 5.09 12.64
C VAL A 180 8.71 4.17 12.69
N VAL A 181 9.86 4.61 12.19
CA VAL A 181 11.12 3.83 12.17
C VAL A 181 11.52 3.37 13.57
N GLU A 182 11.48 4.27 14.55
CA GLU A 182 11.85 3.95 15.93
C GLU A 182 10.83 2.98 16.58
N SER A 183 9.55 3.15 16.31
CA SER A 183 8.52 2.25 16.85
C SER A 183 8.68 0.83 16.29
N VAL A 184 8.92 0.70 14.98
CA VAL A 184 9.19 -0.59 14.35
C VAL A 184 10.46 -1.21 14.92
N ARG A 185 11.54 -0.44 15.10
CA ARG A 185 12.78 -0.94 15.70
C ARG A 185 12.53 -1.56 17.08
N ARG A 186 11.69 -0.93 17.92
CA ARG A 186 11.38 -1.45 19.27
C ARG A 186 10.59 -2.73 19.24
N ILE A 187 9.60 -2.85 18.38
CA ILE A 187 8.76 -4.06 18.30
C ILE A 187 9.44 -5.23 17.58
N THR A 188 10.52 -4.98 16.82
CA THR A 188 11.26 -6.01 16.08
C THR A 188 12.65 -6.27 16.66
N ALA A 189 13.03 -5.59 17.75
CA ALA A 189 14.31 -5.84 18.41
C ALA A 189 14.43 -7.30 18.85
N PRO A 190 15.62 -7.93 18.77
CA PRO A 190 15.84 -9.24 19.34
C PRO A 190 15.48 -9.27 20.83
N ALA A 191 15.02 -10.43 21.33
CA ALA A 191 14.80 -10.61 22.75
C ALA A 191 16.10 -10.32 23.53
N ALA A 192 16.00 -9.58 24.63
CA ALA A 192 17.14 -9.38 25.50
C ALA A 192 17.66 -10.75 25.96
N PRO A 193 18.97 -10.99 25.99
CA PRO A 193 19.50 -12.23 26.54
C PRO A 193 18.96 -12.40 27.97
N ALA A 194 18.36 -13.58 28.24
CA ALA A 194 17.85 -13.90 29.58
C ALA A 194 18.99 -13.64 30.57
N GLY A 195 18.84 -12.61 31.39
CA GLY A 195 19.84 -12.23 32.35
C GLY A 195 20.17 -13.42 33.22
N GLY A 196 21.42 -13.89 33.15
CA GLY A 196 21.89 -14.95 34.03
C GLY A 196 21.76 -14.48 35.48
N ALA A 197 20.88 -15.13 36.22
CA ALA A 197 20.78 -14.99 37.66
C ALA A 197 21.93 -15.75 38.33
#